data_9ba143aba1374c4ef86bf62c94036acc
#
_entry.id   9ba143aba1374c4ef86bf62c94036acc
#
_cell.length_a   1.000
_cell.length_b   1.000
_cell.length_c   1.000
_cell.angle_alpha   90.00
_cell.angle_beta   90.00
_cell.angle_gamma   90.00
#
_symmetry.space_group_name_H-M   'P 1'
#
loop_
_entity.id
_entity.type
_entity.pdbx_description
1 polymer ?
#
loop_
_entity_poly.entity_id
_entity_poly.type
_entity_poly.pdbx_seq_one_letter_code
_entity_poly.pdbx_strand_id
1 'polypeptide(L)'
;MRVLHNNLIDLAATTLTVSSQTSGYPPSLLKDTLRKRRWRATGRTEETITAQIPTENTICCFAITGHNLSDTATIEILRSTNNVTYTSVASIRITPTESVGFGEGVFGFSGFGGIQASEILSGSTQYAFFEAVSSTTYPYWRVILRDVDQVTTYVEVGRIFFGSHWEPANQIVPGWRIDVNDPSNI
;
A
#
# COMPACT_ATOMS: atom_id res chain seq x y z
N MET A 1 -12.48 9.82 7.16
CA MET A 1 -12.23 8.40 6.76
C MET A 1 -12.06 8.38 5.25
N ARG A 2 -11.08 7.67 4.72
CA ARG A 2 -10.88 7.47 3.28
C ARG A 2 -11.04 6.00 2.95
N VAL A 3 -11.75 5.68 1.89
CA VAL A 3 -11.96 4.31 1.42
C VAL A 3 -11.32 4.18 0.05
N LEU A 4 -10.33 3.29 -0.05
CA LEU A 4 -9.70 2.97 -1.33
C LEU A 4 -10.67 2.16 -2.17
N HIS A 5 -10.90 2.57 -3.40
CA HIS A 5 -11.75 1.84 -4.32
C HIS A 5 -11.14 1.87 -5.73
N ASN A 6 -11.55 0.93 -6.57
CA ASN A 6 -11.11 0.81 -7.95
C ASN A 6 -9.59 0.60 -8.10
N ASN A 7 -9.12 -0.58 -7.71
CA ASN A 7 -7.70 -0.94 -7.90
C ASN A 7 -7.38 -1.13 -9.38
N LEU A 8 -6.70 -0.19 -9.98
CA LEU A 8 -6.35 -0.20 -11.40
C LEU A 8 -5.29 -1.27 -11.75
N ILE A 9 -4.60 -1.80 -10.75
CA ILE A 9 -3.66 -2.92 -10.94
C ILE A 9 -4.40 -4.20 -11.34
N ASP A 10 -5.65 -4.38 -10.89
CA ASP A 10 -6.45 -5.56 -11.19
C ASP A 10 -7.02 -5.57 -12.62
N LEU A 11 -6.96 -4.45 -13.33
CA LEU A 11 -7.42 -4.38 -14.71
C LEU A 11 -6.63 -5.34 -15.60
N ALA A 12 -7.32 -6.04 -16.48
CA ALA A 12 -6.68 -6.97 -17.41
C ALA A 12 -5.65 -6.30 -18.33
N ALA A 13 -5.91 -5.04 -18.70
CA ALA A 13 -5.02 -4.24 -19.55
C ALA A 13 -3.79 -3.70 -18.81
N THR A 14 -3.78 -3.70 -17.48
CA THR A 14 -2.62 -3.25 -16.70
C THR A 14 -1.53 -4.30 -16.73
N THR A 15 -0.33 -3.89 -17.16
CA THR A 15 0.85 -4.73 -17.12
C THR A 15 1.78 -4.36 -15.97
N LEU A 16 2.42 -5.38 -15.38
CA LEU A 16 3.39 -5.20 -14.30
C LEU A 16 4.74 -5.72 -14.75
N THR A 17 5.77 -4.92 -14.53
CA THR A 17 7.19 -5.29 -14.68
C THR A 17 7.93 -5.03 -13.38
N VAL A 18 8.92 -5.84 -13.09
CA VAL A 18 9.71 -5.76 -11.85
C VAL A 18 11.20 -5.79 -12.16
N SER A 19 12.02 -5.25 -11.27
CA SER A 19 13.49 -5.30 -11.38
C SER A 19 14.03 -6.72 -11.29
N SER A 20 13.45 -7.54 -10.41
CA SER A 20 13.85 -8.91 -10.17
C SER A 20 12.69 -9.76 -9.68
N GLN A 21 12.82 -11.09 -9.81
CA GLN A 21 11.86 -12.02 -9.22
C GLN A 21 12.52 -13.35 -8.86
N THR A 22 12.12 -13.91 -7.75
CA THR A 22 12.48 -15.28 -7.36
C THR A 22 11.59 -16.28 -8.10
N SER A 23 12.13 -17.43 -8.51
CA SER A 23 11.36 -18.51 -9.14
C SER A 23 10.17 -18.92 -8.28
N GLY A 24 8.99 -19.04 -8.87
CA GLY A 24 7.73 -19.34 -8.17
C GLY A 24 7.02 -18.12 -7.55
N TYR A 25 7.61 -16.91 -7.61
CA TYR A 25 7.04 -15.70 -7.03
C TYR A 25 6.95 -14.56 -8.06
N PRO A 26 6.19 -14.74 -9.15
CA PRO A 26 6.11 -13.77 -10.24
C PRO A 26 5.33 -12.50 -9.86
N PRO A 27 5.50 -11.39 -10.62
CA PRO A 27 4.77 -10.14 -10.36
C PRO A 27 3.26 -10.24 -10.54
N SER A 28 2.74 -11.26 -11.23
CA SER A 28 1.30 -11.51 -11.33
C SER A 28 0.64 -11.76 -9.98
N LEU A 29 1.40 -12.22 -8.97
CA LEU A 29 0.91 -12.41 -7.61
C LEU A 29 0.57 -11.08 -6.89
N LEU A 30 1.09 -9.94 -7.37
CA LEU A 30 0.72 -8.61 -6.87
C LEU A 30 -0.74 -8.24 -7.17
N LYS A 31 -1.38 -8.94 -8.12
CA LYS A 31 -2.80 -8.81 -8.47
C LYS A 31 -3.69 -9.80 -7.71
N ASP A 32 -3.09 -10.80 -7.04
CA ASP A 32 -3.86 -11.85 -6.37
C ASP A 32 -4.53 -11.32 -5.09
N THR A 33 -5.77 -11.70 -4.87
CA THR A 33 -6.52 -11.35 -3.65
C THR A 33 -6.14 -12.21 -2.45
N LEU A 34 -5.44 -13.32 -2.68
CA LEU A 34 -5.02 -14.23 -1.61
C LEU A 34 -3.78 -13.69 -0.90
N ARG A 35 -3.92 -13.27 0.34
CA ARG A 35 -2.85 -12.68 1.16
C ARG A 35 -1.59 -13.52 1.33
N LYS A 36 -1.68 -14.83 1.11
CA LYS A 36 -0.54 -15.78 1.21
C LYS A 36 0.33 -15.80 -0.04
N ARG A 37 -0.19 -15.31 -1.18
CA ARG A 37 0.55 -15.26 -2.45
C ARG A 37 1.26 -13.93 -2.54
N ARG A 38 2.56 -13.94 -2.77
CA ARG A 38 3.41 -12.76 -2.77
C ARG A 38 4.39 -12.79 -3.93
N TRP A 39 4.63 -11.64 -4.52
CA TRP A 39 5.82 -11.45 -5.33
C TRP A 39 7.03 -11.38 -4.42
N ARG A 40 8.14 -11.96 -4.85
CA ARG A 40 9.42 -11.91 -4.13
C ARG A 40 10.52 -11.48 -5.08
N ALA A 41 11.26 -10.43 -4.70
CA ALA A 41 12.46 -9.99 -5.36
C ALA A 41 13.64 -10.94 -5.07
N THR A 42 14.74 -10.77 -5.80
CA THR A 42 15.98 -11.47 -5.50
C THR A 42 16.89 -10.66 -4.58
N GLY A 43 16.61 -9.37 -4.41
CA GLY A 43 17.37 -8.44 -3.59
C GLY A 43 16.51 -7.66 -2.60
N ARG A 44 17.14 -6.71 -1.92
CA ARG A 44 16.50 -5.85 -0.92
C ARG A 44 16.93 -4.38 -0.98
N THR A 45 18.10 -4.11 -1.55
CA THR A 45 18.72 -2.77 -1.51
C THR A 45 17.90 -1.77 -2.29
N GLU A 46 17.50 -2.13 -3.51
CA GLU A 46 16.60 -1.34 -4.34
C GLU A 46 15.87 -2.27 -5.30
N GLU A 47 14.56 -2.37 -5.13
CA GLU A 47 13.70 -3.16 -6.00
C GLU A 47 12.59 -2.29 -6.57
N THR A 48 12.23 -2.52 -7.83
CA THR A 48 11.24 -1.72 -8.52
C THR A 48 10.07 -2.55 -9.01
N ILE A 49 8.87 -1.96 -8.91
CA ILE A 49 7.64 -2.47 -9.50
C ILE A 49 7.11 -1.35 -10.39
N THR A 50 6.99 -1.61 -11.69
CA THR A 50 6.43 -0.66 -12.65
C THR A 50 5.10 -1.18 -13.17
N ALA A 51 4.05 -0.37 -13.04
CA ALA A 51 2.73 -0.61 -13.59
C ALA A 51 2.50 0.28 -14.80
N GLN A 52 2.06 -0.30 -15.91
CA GLN A 52 1.52 0.43 -17.04
C GLN A 52 0.00 0.31 -17.01
N ILE A 53 -0.68 1.46 -16.87
CA ILE A 53 -2.14 1.57 -16.73
C ILE A 53 -2.67 2.30 -17.99
N PRO A 54 -3.09 1.58 -19.03
CA PRO A 54 -3.38 2.18 -20.34
C PRO A 54 -4.79 2.77 -20.46
N THR A 55 -5.69 2.45 -19.52
CA THR A 55 -7.08 2.91 -19.54
C THR A 55 -7.25 4.23 -18.80
N GLU A 56 -8.11 5.12 -19.31
CA GLU A 56 -8.38 6.39 -18.64
C GLU A 56 -9.03 6.18 -17.27
N ASN A 57 -8.32 6.61 -16.24
CA ASN A 57 -8.75 6.54 -14.85
C ASN A 57 -8.09 7.65 -14.03
N THR A 58 -8.67 7.95 -12.89
CA THR A 58 -8.07 8.87 -11.93
C THR A 58 -7.23 8.10 -10.91
N ILE A 59 -6.00 8.55 -10.72
CA ILE A 59 -5.07 7.99 -9.73
C ILE A 59 -4.72 9.09 -8.73
N CYS A 60 -5.04 8.89 -7.46
CA CYS A 60 -4.75 9.82 -6.37
C CYS A 60 -4.30 9.12 -5.09
N CYS A 61 -4.16 7.80 -5.12
CA CYS A 61 -3.66 7.05 -3.97
C CYS A 61 -2.92 5.79 -4.38
N PHE A 62 -2.04 5.40 -3.50
CA PHE A 62 -1.26 4.18 -3.53
C PHE A 62 -1.41 3.44 -2.21
N ALA A 63 -1.41 2.12 -2.25
CA ALA A 63 -1.21 1.30 -1.06
C ALA A 63 -0.43 0.03 -1.40
N ILE A 64 0.28 -0.48 -0.40
CA ILE A 64 1.02 -1.74 -0.44
C ILE A 64 0.68 -2.54 0.81
N THR A 65 0.41 -3.82 0.64
CA THR A 65 0.00 -4.70 1.73
C THR A 65 0.74 -6.02 1.71
N GLY A 66 0.88 -6.63 2.89
CA GLY A 66 1.50 -7.95 3.03
C GLY A 66 2.98 -7.97 2.67
N HIS A 67 3.71 -6.89 2.95
CA HIS A 67 5.14 -6.77 2.74
C HIS A 67 5.94 -7.24 3.96
N ASN A 68 7.23 -7.53 3.73
CA ASN A 68 8.20 -7.84 4.77
C ASN A 68 9.20 -6.69 5.03
N LEU A 69 8.91 -5.48 4.54
CA LEU A 69 9.80 -4.33 4.70
C LEU A 69 10.05 -4.04 6.19
N SER A 70 11.28 -3.68 6.51
CA SER A 70 11.69 -3.27 7.85
C SER A 70 11.19 -1.85 8.20
N ASP A 71 11.36 -1.46 9.43
CA ASP A 71 10.98 -0.14 9.96
C ASP A 71 11.89 1.00 9.48
N THR A 72 13.01 0.70 8.83
CA THR A 72 13.89 1.69 8.19
C THR A 72 13.67 1.82 6.69
N ALA A 73 12.83 0.97 6.11
CA ALA A 73 12.58 0.93 4.68
C ALA A 73 11.94 2.22 4.16
N THR A 74 12.20 2.51 2.88
CA THR A 74 11.58 3.61 2.16
C THR A 74 10.86 3.10 0.93
N ILE A 75 9.70 3.69 0.67
CA ILE A 75 8.87 3.42 -0.51
C ILE A 75 8.72 4.73 -1.26
N GLU A 76 9.22 4.80 -2.48
CA GLU A 76 9.08 5.97 -3.33
C GLU A 76 8.11 5.68 -4.49
N ILE A 77 7.15 6.56 -4.70
CA ILE A 77 6.14 6.45 -5.74
C ILE A 77 6.44 7.50 -6.82
N LEU A 78 6.60 7.04 -8.05
CA LEU A 78 6.93 7.88 -9.19
C LEU A 78 5.93 7.68 -10.33
N ARG A 79 5.77 8.70 -11.17
CA ARG A 79 4.97 8.66 -12.39
C ARG A 79 5.79 9.08 -13.61
N SER A 80 5.39 8.60 -14.79
CA SER A 80 6.05 8.93 -16.05
C SER A 80 5.06 8.92 -17.21
N THR A 81 5.32 9.78 -18.21
CA THR A 81 4.59 9.81 -19.48
C THR A 81 5.17 8.82 -20.50
N ASN A 82 6.45 8.44 -20.38
CA ASN A 82 7.20 7.74 -21.42
C ASN A 82 7.98 6.51 -20.93
N ASN A 83 7.84 6.13 -19.66
CA ASN A 83 8.57 5.03 -19.02
C ASN A 83 10.11 5.21 -18.96
N VAL A 84 10.59 6.41 -19.23
CA VAL A 84 12.04 6.74 -19.21
C VAL A 84 12.33 7.75 -18.10
N THR A 85 11.68 8.90 -18.17
CA THR A 85 11.84 9.96 -17.16
C THR A 85 10.73 9.88 -16.14
N TYR A 86 11.09 9.75 -14.89
CA TYR A 86 10.17 9.62 -13.78
C TYR A 86 10.22 10.82 -12.86
N THR A 87 9.06 11.25 -12.38
CA THR A 87 8.90 12.30 -11.37
C THR A 87 8.34 11.69 -10.09
N SER A 88 8.98 11.97 -8.97
CA SER A 88 8.51 11.53 -7.65
C SER A 88 7.18 12.23 -7.29
N VAL A 89 6.25 11.45 -6.78
CA VAL A 89 4.90 11.90 -6.40
C VAL A 89 4.74 11.84 -4.88
N ALA A 90 5.25 10.79 -4.27
CA ALA A 90 5.20 10.59 -2.83
C ALA A 90 6.37 9.71 -2.36
N SER A 91 6.75 9.89 -1.11
CA SER A 91 7.70 9.03 -0.43
C SER A 91 7.13 8.66 0.93
N ILE A 92 7.19 7.38 1.25
CA ILE A 92 6.78 6.83 2.54
C ILE A 92 8.03 6.29 3.20
N ARG A 93 8.31 6.74 4.41
CA ARG A 93 9.29 6.10 5.28
C ARG A 93 8.52 5.26 6.30
N ILE A 94 8.87 4.00 6.39
CA ILE A 94 8.34 3.13 7.43
C ILE A 94 9.07 3.55 8.71
N THR A 95 8.33 4.15 9.64
CA THR A 95 8.90 4.52 10.94
C THR A 95 8.64 3.39 11.92
N PRO A 96 9.61 3.07 12.78
CA PRO A 96 9.36 2.15 13.89
C PRO A 96 8.14 2.65 14.67
N THR A 97 7.23 1.77 14.93
CA THR A 97 6.17 2.08 15.89
C THR A 97 6.83 2.07 17.25
N GLU A 98 7.01 3.25 17.84
CA GLU A 98 7.49 3.32 19.22
C GLU A 98 6.54 2.52 20.11
N SER A 99 7.06 1.49 20.74
CA SER A 99 6.29 0.74 21.74
C SER A 99 6.09 1.68 22.94
N VAL A 100 4.90 2.23 23.06
CA VAL A 100 4.54 2.99 24.24
C VAL A 100 4.48 2.02 25.41
N GLY A 101 5.29 2.25 26.44
CA GLY A 101 5.29 1.43 27.64
C GLY A 101 3.89 1.35 28.28
N PHE A 102 3.68 0.33 29.08
CA PHE A 102 2.42 0.17 29.82
C PHE A 102 2.11 1.46 30.62
N GLY A 103 1.00 2.11 30.31
CA GLY A 103 0.57 3.35 31.00
C GLY A 103 1.05 4.66 30.35
N GLU A 104 1.88 4.62 29.29
CA GLU A 104 2.36 5.84 28.59
C GLU A 104 1.41 6.29 27.46
N GLY A 105 0.45 5.47 27.08
CA GLY A 105 -0.56 5.81 26.06
C GLY A 105 -1.68 6.68 26.61
N VAL A 106 -2.26 7.53 25.75
CA VAL A 106 -3.45 8.32 26.10
C VAL A 106 -4.61 7.37 26.39
N PHE A 107 -5.24 7.52 27.55
CA PHE A 107 -6.36 6.67 28.00
C PHE A 107 -7.49 6.67 26.95
N GLY A 108 -7.85 5.47 26.48
CA GLY A 108 -8.86 5.28 25.43
C GLY A 108 -8.33 5.22 24.00
N PHE A 109 -7.04 5.47 23.75
CA PHE A 109 -6.42 5.38 22.44
C PHE A 109 -5.40 4.23 22.32
N SER A 110 -4.85 3.76 23.42
CA SER A 110 -3.97 2.60 23.47
C SER A 110 -4.70 1.39 24.02
N GLY A 111 -4.50 0.23 23.41
CA GLY A 111 -5.01 -1.05 23.93
C GLY A 111 -4.38 -1.37 25.30
N PHE A 112 -5.05 -2.20 26.06
CA PHE A 112 -4.53 -2.70 27.34
C PHE A 112 -3.23 -3.47 27.07
N GLY A 113 -2.08 -2.91 27.47
CA GLY A 113 -0.76 -3.48 27.20
C GLY A 113 0.16 -2.59 26.37
N GLY A 114 -0.22 -1.32 26.08
CA GLY A 114 0.66 -0.34 25.44
C GLY A 114 0.84 -0.50 23.93
N ILE A 115 0.17 -1.44 23.27
CA ILE A 115 0.20 -1.60 21.82
C ILE A 115 -0.87 -0.69 21.21
N GLN A 116 -0.47 0.29 20.45
CA GLN A 116 -1.42 1.08 19.66
C GLN A 116 -2.05 0.21 18.57
N ALA A 117 -3.34 0.38 18.31
CA ALA A 117 -4.04 -0.32 17.23
C ALA A 117 -3.39 -0.08 15.84
N SER A 118 -2.63 1.01 15.67
CA SER A 118 -1.80 1.27 14.49
C SER A 118 -0.67 0.25 14.33
N GLU A 119 -0.14 -0.35 15.40
CA GLU A 119 0.92 -1.35 15.32
C GLU A 119 0.45 -2.65 14.68
N ILE A 120 -0.78 -3.05 14.92
CA ILE A 120 -1.36 -4.27 14.32
C ILE A 120 -1.56 -4.09 12.80
N LEU A 121 -1.71 -2.85 12.33
CA LEU A 121 -1.93 -2.51 10.93
C LEU A 121 -0.67 -1.97 10.23
N SER A 122 0.29 -1.37 10.96
CA SER A 122 1.44 -0.69 10.38
C SER A 122 2.50 -1.64 9.82
N GLY A 123 2.66 -2.84 10.40
CA GLY A 123 3.66 -3.80 9.95
C GLY A 123 3.39 -4.45 8.59
N SER A 124 2.20 -4.30 8.00
CA SER A 124 1.86 -4.98 6.76
C SER A 124 1.16 -4.11 5.70
N THR A 125 0.86 -2.85 5.99
CA THR A 125 0.15 -1.97 5.05
C THR A 125 0.68 -0.55 5.14
N GLN A 126 1.12 -0.02 3.99
CA GLN A 126 1.52 1.37 3.84
C GLN A 126 0.69 2.02 2.73
N TYR A 127 0.41 3.31 2.84
CA TYR A 127 -0.37 4.04 1.84
C TYR A 127 0.10 5.49 1.69
N ALA A 128 -0.14 6.06 0.53
CA ALA A 128 0.06 7.48 0.25
C ALA A 128 -1.15 8.04 -0.50
N PHE A 129 -1.48 9.29 -0.22
CA PHE A 129 -2.43 10.09 -0.99
C PHE A 129 -1.67 11.23 -1.65
N PHE A 130 -2.03 11.55 -2.87
CA PHE A 130 -1.41 12.60 -3.66
C PHE A 130 -2.43 13.28 -4.58
N GLU A 131 -2.00 14.31 -5.29
CA GLU A 131 -2.85 15.02 -6.23
C GLU A 131 -3.42 14.07 -7.30
N ALA A 132 -4.70 14.19 -7.57
CA ALA A 132 -5.40 13.38 -8.55
C ALA A 132 -4.91 13.68 -9.97
N VAL A 133 -4.50 12.65 -10.69
CA VAL A 133 -4.03 12.75 -12.08
C VAL A 133 -4.68 11.70 -12.95
N SER A 134 -4.80 11.99 -14.25
CA SER A 134 -5.26 11.00 -15.22
C SER A 134 -4.14 10.01 -15.58
N SER A 135 -4.49 8.73 -15.64
CA SER A 135 -3.59 7.68 -16.13
C SER A 135 -3.28 7.79 -17.63
N THR A 136 -4.10 8.50 -18.41
CA THR A 136 -3.76 8.80 -19.81
C THR A 136 -2.62 9.80 -19.93
N THR A 137 -2.52 10.74 -18.97
CA THR A 137 -1.38 11.67 -18.90
C THR A 137 -0.12 10.97 -18.38
N TYR A 138 -0.30 10.11 -17.36
CA TYR A 138 0.80 9.37 -16.74
C TYR A 138 0.47 7.87 -16.72
N PRO A 139 0.69 7.16 -17.85
CA PRO A 139 0.36 5.74 -17.94
C PRO A 139 1.33 4.83 -17.17
N TYR A 140 2.51 5.33 -16.80
CA TYR A 140 3.53 4.54 -16.12
C TYR A 140 3.71 5.00 -14.69
N TRP A 141 3.56 4.06 -13.76
CA TRP A 141 3.73 4.25 -12.34
C TRP A 141 4.78 3.29 -11.82
N ARG A 142 5.74 3.82 -11.08
CA ARG A 142 6.84 3.02 -10.52
C ARG A 142 6.86 3.16 -9.01
N VAL A 143 7.03 2.04 -8.34
CA VAL A 143 7.31 1.98 -6.90
C VAL A 143 8.73 1.50 -6.75
N ILE A 144 9.53 2.23 -5.98
CA ILE A 144 10.88 1.84 -5.59
C ILE A 144 10.85 1.48 -4.12
N LEU A 145 11.29 0.28 -3.81
CA LEU A 145 11.38 -0.27 -2.46
C LEU A 145 12.87 -0.36 -2.09
N ARG A 146 13.28 0.34 -1.02
CA ARG A 146 14.65 0.29 -0.51
C ARG A 146 14.62 -0.15 0.94
N ASP A 147 15.32 -1.23 1.23
CA ASP A 147 15.37 -1.81 2.57
C ASP A 147 16.72 -2.51 2.81
N VAL A 148 17.72 -1.73 3.15
CA VAL A 148 19.07 -2.26 3.39
C VAL A 148 19.18 -3.06 4.69
N ASP A 149 18.30 -2.78 5.65
CA ASP A 149 18.33 -3.37 7.00
C ASP A 149 17.44 -4.61 7.13
N GLN A 150 16.75 -5.00 6.05
CA GLN A 150 15.88 -6.17 6.07
C GLN A 150 16.66 -7.44 6.48
N VAL A 151 16.13 -8.16 7.45
CA VAL A 151 16.74 -9.40 7.96
C VAL A 151 16.81 -10.49 6.89
N THR A 152 15.79 -10.56 6.04
CA THR A 152 15.81 -11.45 4.86
C THR A 152 16.63 -10.81 3.73
N THR A 153 17.18 -11.63 2.84
CA THR A 153 17.97 -11.16 1.69
C THR A 153 17.12 -10.65 0.53
N TYR A 154 15.80 -10.58 0.69
CA TYR A 154 14.83 -10.26 -0.35
C TYR A 154 13.68 -9.42 0.21
N VAL A 155 13.03 -8.69 -0.68
CA VAL A 155 11.75 -8.01 -0.43
C VAL A 155 10.59 -8.88 -0.92
N GLU A 156 9.53 -8.96 -0.14
CA GLU A 156 8.24 -9.55 -0.52
C GLU A 156 7.13 -8.53 -0.46
N VAL A 157 6.17 -8.65 -1.38
CA VAL A 157 4.95 -7.84 -1.42
C VAL A 157 3.77 -8.72 -1.81
N GLY A 158 2.71 -8.65 -1.00
CA GLY A 158 1.47 -9.39 -1.28
C GLY A 158 0.62 -8.70 -2.33
N ARG A 159 0.33 -7.43 -2.16
CA ARG A 159 -0.52 -6.69 -3.08
C ARG A 159 -0.15 -5.22 -3.15
N ILE A 160 -0.29 -4.64 -4.33
CA ILE A 160 -0.21 -3.20 -4.54
C ILE A 160 -1.56 -2.67 -5.02
N PHE A 161 -1.80 -1.41 -4.74
CA PHE A 161 -2.97 -0.66 -5.13
C PHE A 161 -2.55 0.66 -5.75
N PHE A 162 -3.06 0.93 -6.94
CA PHE A 162 -3.11 2.27 -7.53
C PHE A 162 -4.54 2.57 -7.93
N GLY A 163 -5.06 3.71 -7.56
CA GLY A 163 -6.43 4.06 -7.90
C GLY A 163 -6.91 5.33 -7.24
N SER A 164 -8.19 5.38 -6.99
CA SER A 164 -8.87 6.49 -6.34
C SER A 164 -9.32 6.11 -4.93
N HIS A 165 -9.65 7.12 -4.16
CA HIS A 165 -10.30 6.97 -2.87
C HIS A 165 -11.60 7.76 -2.85
N TRP A 166 -12.52 7.28 -2.03
CA TRP A 166 -13.74 7.97 -1.69
C TRP A 166 -13.61 8.57 -0.29
N GLU A 167 -14.00 9.80 -0.15
CA GLU A 167 -14.05 10.51 1.12
C GLU A 167 -15.49 10.99 1.34
N PRO A 168 -16.17 10.59 2.44
CA PRO A 168 -17.52 11.04 2.71
C PRO A 168 -17.54 12.57 2.89
N ALA A 169 -18.56 13.22 2.31
CA ALA A 169 -18.73 14.66 2.39
C ALA A 169 -18.89 15.17 3.84
N ASN A 170 -19.40 14.31 4.71
CA ASN A 170 -19.53 14.60 6.14
C ASN A 170 -18.58 13.67 6.92
N GLN A 171 -17.78 14.26 7.79
CA GLN A 171 -16.96 13.46 8.70
C GLN A 171 -17.89 12.67 9.66
N ILE A 172 -17.54 11.41 9.89
CA ILE A 172 -18.20 10.59 10.91
C ILE A 172 -17.88 11.21 12.27
N VAL A 173 -18.88 11.78 12.93
CA VAL A 173 -18.72 12.39 14.26
C VAL A 173 -18.57 11.26 15.29
N PRO A 174 -17.75 11.44 16.34
CA PRO A 174 -17.69 10.49 17.44
C PRO A 174 -19.09 10.19 18.00
N GLY A 175 -19.43 8.91 18.14
CA GLY A 175 -20.77 8.45 18.56
C GLY A 175 -21.64 7.90 17.45
N TRP A 176 -21.19 7.95 16.19
CA TRP A 176 -21.88 7.30 15.08
C TRP A 176 -21.72 5.77 15.20
N ARG A 177 -22.82 5.04 15.15
CA ARG A 177 -22.80 3.58 15.07
C ARG A 177 -23.62 3.12 13.89
N ILE A 178 -23.21 2.05 13.27
CA ILE A 178 -23.98 1.35 12.25
C ILE A 178 -24.86 0.34 12.98
N ASP A 179 -26.16 0.58 13.02
CA ASP A 179 -27.11 -0.44 13.41
C ASP A 179 -27.31 -1.39 12.20
N VAL A 180 -26.70 -2.55 12.29
CA VAL A 180 -26.95 -3.62 11.33
C VAL A 180 -28.27 -4.26 11.73
N ASN A 181 -29.35 -3.93 11.04
CA ASN A 181 -30.60 -4.69 11.14
C ASN A 181 -30.33 -6.05 10.48
N ASP A 182 -30.13 -7.06 11.26
CA ASP A 182 -30.07 -8.44 10.79
C ASP A 182 -31.52 -8.97 10.71
N PRO A 183 -32.11 -9.13 9.51
CA PRO A 183 -33.47 -9.62 9.35
C PRO A 183 -33.61 -11.12 9.59
N SER A 184 -32.53 -11.82 9.97
CA SER A 184 -32.53 -13.27 10.21
C SER A 184 -33.02 -13.66 11.60
N ASN A 185 -33.37 -12.69 12.46
CA ASN A 185 -33.88 -12.93 13.82
C ASN A 185 -35.41 -12.64 13.94
N ILE A 186 -36.20 -13.07 12.95
CA ILE A 186 -37.66 -13.15 13.06
C ILE A 186 -38.10 -14.61 13.03
#